data_1707cd995956cfbeb453894eae8acdd4
#
_entry.id   1707cd995956cfbeb453894eae8acdd4
#
_cell.length_a   1.000
_cell.length_b   1.000
_cell.length_c   1.000
_cell.angle_alpha   90.00
_cell.angle_beta   90.00
_cell.angle_gamma   90.00
#
_symmetry.space_group_name_H-M   'P 1'
#
loop_
_entity.id
_entity.type
_entity.pdbx_description
1 polymer ?
#
loop_
_entity_poly.entity_id
_entity_poly.type
_entity_poly.pdbx_seq_one_letter_code
_entity_poly.pdbx_strand_id
1 'polypeptide(L)'
;RDAISTVKDYANGGVIRKIMHKDRFIPVISNYSLSGWSSSPKDEYEKMFPGSTYGGGTNNFNISNAGIVGDEIVTDNGYLYVVDQVLEPLETLYTEMSHEGSEYTKFAAMYDRFVKYEYDEDATADYGNGDSLFVHSHYSLPSIACEWTNLSEYSIPDYAQLNYLSSISFTVLAPDNAAIDEFYRKYWANSFSSLEEVNYVPLYYFMSAHAGEYRGKMMTSTALSAIINMEDRYDGTTITEPDYVKVCTNGILGGMKGNVITPEPFESPMAPALCNKDYNIFALIAHRGGLISKIQSINETQFNIFFPSDDMLKRTEYNGDFIQYLKGNPYIINDEQIQVANAEDGTLGNLNTTQAQEIAGAHVMDNVLSTRNGGTEIIYSSYNDFEYLYRVNDEIYSSATWNSKALGNEVSVPTAKLIKDYGEFGASYALEGDNTTVALLPEQANFKDRVMQDKNMNDYKGINVYLNASNVGKGDNAFSFIQGNRFIIFIPTNEAVMADMTTGPKRFPVTGSMDQRNMYVTSLFIDVSSSGLVDYPFPVTGKRTEKVLTTFGTKTVNGKKESITVTLINEADGSMKLRDAKGNEVNVTSYFPYIYADGAAYVIDGVLDLLN
;
A
#
# COMPACT_ATOMS: atom_id res chain seq x y z
N ARG A 1 25.38 25.05 24.42
CA ARG A 1 26.52 25.66 23.78
C ARG A 1 26.86 24.87 22.52
N ASP A 2 26.94 25.58 21.43
CA ASP A 2 27.10 24.98 20.13
C ASP A 2 28.37 24.15 20.06
N ALA A 3 28.23 22.87 19.92
CA ALA A 3 29.32 21.99 19.66
C ALA A 3 29.36 21.65 18.18
N ILE A 4 30.48 21.85 17.53
CA ILE A 4 30.71 21.32 16.20
C ILE A 4 31.43 19.99 16.37
N SER A 5 30.81 18.92 15.86
CA SER A 5 31.42 17.61 15.77
C SER A 5 31.66 17.22 14.32
N THR A 6 32.41 16.17 14.09
CA THR A 6 32.65 15.63 12.76
C THR A 6 32.12 14.21 12.66
N VAL A 7 31.43 13.90 11.55
CA VAL A 7 30.96 12.56 11.25
C VAL A 7 31.37 12.17 9.83
N LYS A 8 31.46 10.88 9.59
CA LYS A 8 31.72 10.34 8.26
C LYS A 8 30.42 10.05 7.55
N ASP A 9 30.18 10.76 6.47
CA ASP A 9 28.99 10.61 5.64
C ASP A 9 29.21 9.52 4.59
N TYR A 10 28.83 8.29 4.91
CA TYR A 10 28.95 7.17 4.00
C TYR A 10 28.01 7.28 2.80
N ALA A 11 26.86 7.92 2.95
CA ALA A 11 25.91 8.14 1.87
C ALA A 11 26.49 9.02 0.75
N ASN A 12 27.42 9.92 1.09
CA ASN A 12 28.10 10.79 0.12
C ASN A 12 29.59 10.43 -0.08
N GLY A 13 29.89 9.14 -0.13
CA GLY A 13 31.24 8.65 -0.45
C GLY A 13 32.23 8.67 0.72
N GLY A 14 31.75 8.70 1.94
CA GLY A 14 32.58 8.69 3.14
C GLY A 14 33.30 10.01 3.43
N VAL A 15 32.78 11.12 2.93
CA VAL A 15 33.32 12.46 3.23
C VAL A 15 33.08 12.83 4.69
N ILE A 16 33.97 13.66 5.25
CA ILE A 16 33.80 14.17 6.60
C ILE A 16 32.88 15.40 6.54
N ARG A 17 31.81 15.37 7.31
CA ARG A 17 30.89 16.50 7.50
C ARG A 17 31.10 17.11 8.88
N LYS A 18 31.01 18.43 8.96
CA LYS A 18 30.97 19.15 10.25
C LYS A 18 29.52 19.33 10.65
N ILE A 19 29.14 18.73 11.76
CA ILE A 19 27.77 18.78 12.29
C ILE A 19 27.73 19.87 13.35
N MET A 20 26.78 20.79 13.21
CA MET A 20 26.48 21.76 14.23
C MET A 20 25.32 21.25 15.11
N HIS A 21 25.54 21.23 16.41
CA HIS A 21 24.51 21.02 17.41
C HIS A 21 23.92 22.37 17.80
N LYS A 22 22.70 22.66 17.40
CA LYS A 22 22.02 23.94 17.70
C LYS A 22 21.62 24.05 19.16
N ASP A 23 21.18 25.25 19.55
CA ASP A 23 20.73 25.56 20.90
C ASP A 23 19.68 24.58 21.41
N ARG A 24 19.87 24.15 22.65
CA ARG A 24 18.96 23.25 23.35
C ARG A 24 17.84 24.01 24.02
N PHE A 25 16.62 23.50 23.92
CA PHE A 25 15.50 24.04 24.66
C PHE A 25 15.50 23.53 26.10
N ILE A 26 15.22 24.42 27.03
CA ILE A 26 14.96 24.08 28.43
C ILE A 26 13.45 24.16 28.63
N PRO A 27 12.75 23.04 28.88
CA PRO A 27 11.30 23.06 29.03
C PRO A 27 10.88 23.80 30.30
N VAL A 28 9.90 24.68 30.16
CA VAL A 28 9.17 25.30 31.28
C VAL A 28 7.86 24.58 31.45
N ILE A 29 7.65 23.96 32.61
CA ILE A 29 6.53 23.08 32.91
C ILE A 29 5.66 23.72 33.98
N SER A 30 4.40 23.92 33.67
CA SER A 30 3.39 24.52 34.56
C SER A 30 2.13 23.66 34.62
N ASN A 31 1.23 24.00 35.54
CA ASN A 31 -0.11 23.42 35.55
C ASN A 31 -0.82 23.55 34.20
N TYR A 32 -0.61 24.67 33.51
CA TYR A 32 -1.23 24.90 32.20
C TYR A 32 -0.65 23.94 31.14
N SER A 33 0.68 23.73 31.11
CA SER A 33 1.29 22.82 30.14
C SER A 33 0.87 21.36 30.36
N LEU A 34 0.60 20.95 31.59
CA LEU A 34 0.22 19.56 31.92
C LEU A 34 -1.29 19.33 32.06
N SER A 35 -2.09 20.37 32.34
CA SER A 35 -3.54 20.23 32.64
C SER A 35 -4.38 19.69 31.48
N GLY A 36 -3.90 19.82 30.25
CA GLY A 36 -4.56 19.22 29.07
C GLY A 36 -4.17 17.78 28.81
N TRP A 37 -3.28 17.19 29.59
CA TRP A 37 -2.63 15.91 29.31
C TRP A 37 -2.80 14.88 30.41
N SER A 38 -2.99 15.33 31.65
CA SER A 38 -3.13 14.46 32.80
C SER A 38 -4.10 15.03 33.81
N SER A 39 -4.85 14.16 34.50
CA SER A 39 -5.67 14.49 35.64
C SER A 39 -4.85 14.83 36.90
N SER A 40 -3.58 14.46 36.92
CA SER A 40 -2.64 14.71 38.01
C SER A 40 -1.31 15.29 37.46
N PRO A 41 -1.24 16.61 37.20
CA PRO A 41 -0.04 17.25 36.69
C PRO A 41 1.21 17.02 37.55
N LYS A 42 1.03 16.94 38.87
CA LYS A 42 2.12 16.67 39.81
C LYS A 42 2.73 15.28 39.59
N ASP A 43 1.88 14.25 39.58
CA ASP A 43 2.36 12.87 39.42
C ASP A 43 3.04 12.66 38.06
N GLU A 44 2.53 13.33 37.02
CA GLU A 44 3.10 13.31 35.69
C GLU A 44 4.50 13.96 35.65
N TYR A 45 4.64 15.12 36.26
CA TYR A 45 5.94 15.79 36.34
C TYR A 45 6.97 14.96 37.12
N GLU A 46 6.58 14.42 38.29
CA GLU A 46 7.47 13.62 39.15
C GLU A 46 7.91 12.30 38.48
N LYS A 47 7.10 11.76 37.55
CA LYS A 47 7.52 10.64 36.68
C LYS A 47 8.55 11.07 35.61
N MET A 48 8.35 12.25 35.01
CA MET A 48 9.25 12.79 33.99
C MET A 48 10.59 13.24 34.59
N PHE A 49 10.58 13.73 35.83
CA PHE A 49 11.75 14.21 36.56
C PHE A 49 11.83 13.56 37.95
N PRO A 50 12.24 12.27 38.02
CA PRO A 50 12.33 11.57 39.31
C PRO A 50 13.24 12.27 40.29
N GLY A 51 12.76 12.49 41.52
CA GLY A 51 13.47 13.19 42.58
C GLY A 51 13.30 14.71 42.58
N SER A 52 12.62 15.27 41.58
CA SER A 52 12.25 16.70 41.54
C SER A 52 10.86 16.92 42.11
N THR A 53 10.62 18.08 42.71
CA THR A 53 9.30 18.43 43.29
C THR A 53 8.54 19.35 42.35
N TYR A 54 7.32 18.96 42.01
CA TYR A 54 6.46 19.78 41.16
C TYR A 54 5.94 21.02 41.87
N GLY A 55 6.08 22.17 41.21
CA GLY A 55 5.69 23.45 41.78
C GLY A 55 6.51 23.79 43.03
N GLY A 56 7.79 23.46 43.04
CA GLY A 56 8.74 23.63 44.15
C GLY A 56 8.91 25.05 44.66
N GLY A 57 8.12 25.99 44.16
CA GLY A 57 8.01 27.36 44.63
C GLY A 57 6.56 27.86 44.70
N THR A 58 6.37 29.10 45.06
CA THR A 58 5.09 29.76 45.15
C THR A 58 4.41 30.00 43.78
N ASN A 59 5.14 29.86 42.67
CA ASN A 59 4.72 30.25 41.32
C ASN A 59 4.17 29.11 40.45
N ASN A 60 4.11 27.90 40.98
CA ASN A 60 3.50 26.72 40.31
C ASN A 60 4.08 26.37 38.92
N PHE A 61 5.39 26.61 38.70
CA PHE A 61 6.05 26.10 37.51
C PHE A 61 7.50 25.62 37.83
N ASN A 62 7.99 24.76 36.94
CA ASN A 62 9.34 24.23 36.99
C ASN A 62 10.07 24.60 35.70
N ILE A 63 11.38 24.78 35.80
CA ILE A 63 12.27 24.87 34.64
C ILE A 63 13.03 23.55 34.59
N SER A 64 12.72 22.69 33.61
CA SER A 64 13.24 21.33 33.56
C SER A 64 13.04 20.59 34.89
N ASN A 65 14.14 20.11 35.51
CA ASN A 65 14.15 19.42 36.80
C ASN A 65 13.99 20.32 38.03
N ALA A 66 14.11 21.65 37.90
CA ALA A 66 14.20 22.57 39.02
C ALA A 66 12.89 23.36 39.23
N GLY A 67 12.48 23.50 40.49
CA GLY A 67 11.36 24.35 40.90
C GLY A 67 11.81 25.80 41.15
N ILE A 68 10.89 26.74 40.97
CA ILE A 68 11.12 28.17 41.29
C ILE A 68 10.96 28.40 42.78
N VAL A 69 11.92 29.09 43.38
CA VAL A 69 11.94 29.45 44.78
C VAL A 69 11.68 30.95 44.97
N GLY A 70 10.63 31.30 45.67
CA GLY A 70 10.25 32.68 45.90
C GLY A 70 9.58 33.35 44.72
N ASP A 71 9.47 34.66 44.78
CA ASP A 71 8.87 35.48 43.77
C ASP A 71 9.85 35.85 42.66
N GLU A 72 9.32 36.15 41.50
CA GLU A 72 10.04 36.69 40.36
C GLU A 72 10.71 38.03 40.71
N ILE A 73 11.99 38.17 40.37
CA ILE A 73 12.70 39.41 40.54
C ILE A 73 12.74 40.15 39.21
N VAL A 74 12.00 41.25 39.14
CA VAL A 74 11.94 42.13 37.98
C VAL A 74 13.18 43.01 37.93
N THR A 75 13.88 43.02 36.79
CA THR A 75 15.02 43.87 36.51
C THR A 75 14.72 44.81 35.35
N ASP A 76 15.56 45.81 35.10
CA ASP A 76 15.34 46.80 34.05
C ASP A 76 15.27 46.16 32.62
N ASN A 77 15.87 45.00 32.42
CA ASN A 77 16.01 44.35 31.13
C ASN A 77 15.53 42.90 31.10
N GLY A 78 14.84 42.43 32.15
CA GLY A 78 14.34 41.04 32.16
C GLY A 78 13.85 40.59 33.54
N TYR A 79 13.81 39.28 33.71
CA TYR A 79 13.34 38.61 34.92
C TYR A 79 14.39 37.63 35.42
N LEU A 80 14.57 37.58 36.75
CA LEU A 80 15.46 36.63 37.42
C LEU A 80 14.60 35.66 38.25
N TYR A 81 14.82 34.39 38.07
CA TYR A 81 14.20 33.33 38.86
C TYR A 81 15.28 32.58 39.65
N VAL A 82 15.02 32.38 40.92
CA VAL A 82 15.85 31.52 41.78
C VAL A 82 15.29 30.11 41.71
N VAL A 83 16.13 29.12 41.47
CA VAL A 83 15.77 27.71 41.37
C VAL A 83 16.27 26.91 42.57
N ASP A 84 15.56 25.83 42.94
CA ASP A 84 15.89 25.01 44.12
C ASP A 84 17.04 24.03 43.90
N GLN A 85 17.41 23.77 42.63
CA GLN A 85 18.52 22.90 42.29
C GLN A 85 19.17 23.32 40.98
N VAL A 86 20.31 22.73 40.68
CA VAL A 86 21.04 22.98 39.43
C VAL A 86 20.22 22.43 38.25
N LEU A 87 20.05 23.25 37.20
CA LEU A 87 19.45 22.80 35.96
C LEU A 87 20.35 21.78 35.28
N GLU A 88 19.79 20.59 35.04
CA GLU A 88 20.46 19.54 34.30
C GLU A 88 20.27 19.75 32.79
N PRO A 89 21.37 19.77 32.01
CA PRO A 89 21.25 19.79 30.56
C PRO A 89 20.50 18.54 30.06
N LEU A 90 19.52 18.75 29.23
CA LEU A 90 18.85 17.64 28.56
C LEU A 90 19.60 17.27 27.28
N GLU A 91 19.71 15.99 27.01
CA GLU A 91 20.24 15.47 25.74
C GLU A 91 19.13 15.30 24.70
N THR A 92 19.48 15.09 23.43
CA THR A 92 18.50 14.69 22.41
C THR A 92 18.08 13.24 22.61
N LEU A 93 16.93 12.86 22.08
CA LEU A 93 16.49 11.46 22.04
C LEU A 93 17.57 10.54 21.47
N TYR A 94 18.18 10.96 20.36
CA TYR A 94 19.24 10.18 19.73
C TYR A 94 20.46 10.01 20.64
N THR A 95 20.93 11.08 21.29
CA THR A 95 22.09 11.03 22.18
C THR A 95 21.83 10.11 23.37
N GLU A 96 20.63 10.19 23.97
CA GLU A 96 20.25 9.31 25.09
C GLU A 96 20.26 7.83 24.71
N MET A 97 19.87 7.48 23.47
CA MET A 97 19.88 6.10 23.02
C MET A 97 21.26 5.60 22.57
N SER A 98 22.09 6.51 22.02
CA SER A 98 23.35 6.13 21.37
C SER A 98 24.59 6.21 22.25
N HIS A 99 24.52 6.78 23.48
CA HIS A 99 25.68 6.92 24.32
C HIS A 99 26.23 5.56 24.78
N GLU A 100 27.51 5.53 25.13
CA GLU A 100 28.18 4.33 25.66
C GLU A 100 27.48 3.87 26.96
N GLY A 101 27.11 2.59 27.00
CA GLY A 101 26.39 1.99 28.12
C GLY A 101 24.87 2.08 28.05
N SER A 102 24.29 2.73 27.04
CA SER A 102 22.86 2.73 26.83
C SER A 102 22.35 1.32 26.44
N GLU A 103 21.21 0.93 27.00
CA GLU A 103 20.54 -0.34 26.64
C GLU A 103 19.83 -0.28 25.27
N TYR A 104 19.79 0.92 24.62
CA TYR A 104 19.07 1.18 23.35
C TYR A 104 20.00 1.39 22.15
N THR A 105 21.27 1.03 22.26
CA THR A 105 22.28 1.28 21.20
C THR A 105 21.95 0.60 19.88
N LYS A 106 21.30 -0.57 19.88
CA LYS A 106 20.86 -1.25 18.65
C LYS A 106 19.73 -0.47 17.96
N PHE A 107 18.78 0.08 18.73
CA PHE A 107 17.72 0.90 18.18
C PHE A 107 18.30 2.19 17.56
N ALA A 108 19.25 2.83 18.23
CA ALA A 108 19.98 3.96 17.67
C ALA A 108 20.72 3.59 16.37
N ALA A 109 21.39 2.42 16.33
CA ALA A 109 22.07 1.94 15.13
C ALA A 109 21.10 1.64 13.95
N MET A 110 19.88 1.17 14.25
CA MET A 110 18.84 1.03 13.24
C MET A 110 18.37 2.41 12.71
N TYR A 111 18.29 3.40 13.58
CA TYR A 111 17.99 4.79 13.21
C TYR A 111 19.08 5.37 12.31
N ASP A 112 20.36 5.06 12.56
CA ASP A 112 21.49 5.50 11.74
C ASP A 112 21.43 5.03 10.29
N ARG A 113 20.69 3.99 10.00
CA ARG A 113 20.46 3.56 8.60
C ARG A 113 19.59 4.52 7.80
N PHE A 114 18.83 5.38 8.48
CA PHE A 114 18.01 6.43 7.88
C PHE A 114 18.67 7.81 7.90
N VAL A 115 19.90 7.89 8.36
CA VAL A 115 20.60 9.16 8.54
C VAL A 115 20.82 9.89 7.22
N LYS A 116 20.63 11.20 7.26
CA LYS A 116 21.08 12.15 6.24
C LYS A 116 21.67 13.39 6.91
N TYR A 117 22.57 14.06 6.20
CA TYR A 117 23.18 15.30 6.65
C TYR A 117 22.75 16.41 5.71
N GLU A 118 21.96 17.34 6.23
CA GLU A 118 21.41 18.48 5.47
C GLU A 118 22.27 19.71 5.69
N TYR A 119 22.66 20.36 4.58
CA TYR A 119 23.43 21.60 4.64
C TYR A 119 22.59 22.72 5.27
N ASP A 120 23.16 23.43 6.25
CA ASP A 120 22.55 24.56 6.92
C ASP A 120 23.29 25.84 6.52
N GLU A 121 22.62 26.67 5.71
CA GLU A 121 23.20 27.90 5.18
C GLU A 121 23.45 28.95 6.27
N ASP A 122 22.48 29.13 7.16
CA ASP A 122 22.57 30.12 8.25
C ASP A 122 23.65 29.74 9.26
N ALA A 123 23.65 28.48 9.70
CA ALA A 123 24.71 28.02 10.59
C ALA A 123 26.09 28.12 9.94
N THR A 124 26.20 27.83 8.65
CA THR A 124 27.45 27.97 7.90
C THR A 124 27.90 29.44 7.86
N ALA A 125 26.99 30.38 7.61
CA ALA A 125 27.31 31.81 7.55
C ALA A 125 27.73 32.35 8.93
N ASP A 126 27.02 31.95 9.99
CA ASP A 126 27.25 32.50 11.33
C ASP A 126 28.44 31.86 12.08
N TYR A 127 28.64 30.56 11.87
CA TYR A 127 29.58 29.78 12.70
C TYR A 127 30.56 28.92 11.89
N GLY A 128 30.46 28.87 10.59
CA GLY A 128 31.24 27.97 9.73
C GLY A 128 32.72 28.28 9.67
N ASN A 129 33.11 29.55 9.82
CA ASN A 129 34.52 30.00 9.74
C ASN A 129 35.27 29.49 8.48
N GLY A 130 34.54 29.36 7.38
CA GLY A 130 35.04 28.81 6.11
C GLY A 130 34.72 27.35 5.87
N ASP A 131 34.09 26.66 6.81
CA ASP A 131 33.61 25.29 6.67
C ASP A 131 32.09 25.27 6.45
N SER A 132 31.59 24.32 5.66
CA SER A 132 30.17 24.03 5.55
C SER A 132 29.68 23.25 6.76
N LEU A 133 28.58 23.71 7.36
CA LEU A 133 27.93 23.04 8.48
C LEU A 133 26.68 22.30 8.06
N PHE A 134 26.44 21.17 8.68
CA PHE A 134 25.34 20.25 8.37
C PHE A 134 24.54 19.92 9.61
N VAL A 135 23.30 19.53 9.41
CA VAL A 135 22.40 19.04 10.45
C VAL A 135 22.22 17.53 10.30
N HIS A 136 22.22 16.83 11.42
CA HIS A 136 21.92 15.39 11.48
C HIS A 136 20.42 15.19 11.45
N SER A 137 19.89 14.72 10.33
CA SER A 137 18.46 14.40 10.15
C SER A 137 18.26 12.97 9.65
N HIS A 138 17.02 12.58 9.37
CA HIS A 138 16.67 11.21 8.98
C HIS A 138 15.72 11.19 7.80
N TYR A 139 15.88 10.19 6.91
CA TYR A 139 14.95 9.91 5.82
C TYR A 139 13.69 9.24 6.36
N SER A 140 12.52 9.74 5.96
CA SER A 140 11.22 9.08 6.20
C SER A 140 10.85 8.81 7.68
N LEU A 141 11.69 9.17 8.62
CA LEU A 141 11.49 9.06 10.06
C LEU A 141 11.62 10.42 10.74
N PRO A 142 11.06 10.60 11.96
CA PRO A 142 11.31 11.80 12.75
C PRO A 142 12.80 12.05 12.97
N SER A 143 13.26 13.29 12.80
CA SER A 143 14.66 13.66 12.93
C SER A 143 15.08 13.85 14.40
N ILE A 144 15.08 12.77 15.15
CA ILE A 144 15.29 12.73 16.61
C ILE A 144 16.68 13.15 17.10
N ALA A 145 17.65 13.28 16.20
CA ALA A 145 18.98 13.83 16.51
C ALA A 145 19.01 15.35 16.36
N CYS A 146 17.96 15.94 15.82
CA CYS A 146 17.88 17.33 15.46
C CYS A 146 17.30 18.15 16.59
N GLU A 147 18.00 19.17 16.95
CA GLU A 147 17.52 20.18 17.89
C GLU A 147 16.94 21.35 17.10
N TRP A 148 15.68 21.26 16.65
CA TRP A 148 14.94 22.38 16.06
C TRP A 148 15.58 23.01 14.81
N THR A 149 15.75 22.25 13.76
CA THR A 149 16.35 22.71 12.50
C THR A 149 15.58 23.82 11.79
N ASN A 150 14.30 23.97 12.04
CA ASN A 150 13.45 24.88 11.31
C ASN A 150 13.13 26.17 12.08
N LEU A 151 13.85 26.47 13.16
CA LEU A 151 13.69 27.74 13.87
C LEU A 151 14.09 28.95 13.02
N SER A 152 15.00 28.78 12.05
CA SER A 152 15.40 29.84 11.13
C SER A 152 14.33 30.19 10.08
N GLU A 153 13.47 29.25 9.70
CA GLU A 153 12.33 29.50 8.82
C GLU A 153 11.20 30.28 9.52
N TYR A 154 11.18 30.21 10.83
CA TYR A 154 10.24 30.95 11.66
C TYR A 154 10.95 32.13 12.30
N SER A 155 11.29 33.15 11.50
CA SER A 155 11.62 34.45 12.07
C SER A 155 10.41 34.90 12.89
N ILE A 156 10.55 34.88 14.20
CA ILE A 156 9.49 35.16 15.18
C ILE A 156 9.00 36.61 15.06
N PRO A 157 7.96 36.90 14.30
CA PRO A 157 7.21 38.11 14.56
C PRO A 157 5.76 37.83 14.92
N ASP A 158 5.31 36.60 14.93
CA ASP A 158 3.89 36.33 15.12
C ASP A 158 3.65 35.38 16.30
N TYR A 159 2.87 35.85 17.26
CA TYR A 159 2.50 35.12 18.48
C TYR A 159 1.87 33.73 18.22
N ALA A 160 1.24 33.56 17.07
CA ALA A 160 0.68 32.31 16.62
C ALA A 160 1.76 31.27 16.24
N GLN A 161 2.92 31.70 15.80
CA GLN A 161 4.03 30.83 15.42
C GLN A 161 4.82 30.34 16.64
N LEU A 162 4.90 31.14 17.70
CA LEU A 162 5.48 30.69 18.98
C LEU A 162 4.73 29.47 19.57
N ASN A 163 3.41 29.45 19.48
CA ASN A 163 2.62 28.30 19.89
C ASN A 163 2.87 27.06 19.02
N TYR A 164 3.16 27.25 17.74
CA TYR A 164 3.49 26.16 16.83
C TYR A 164 4.87 25.58 17.12
N LEU A 165 5.86 26.42 17.31
CA LEU A 165 7.26 26.01 17.61
C LEU A 165 7.39 25.30 18.96
N SER A 166 6.68 25.79 19.99
CA SER A 166 6.66 25.14 21.31
C SER A 166 5.94 23.79 21.34
N SER A 167 5.36 23.39 20.24
CA SER A 167 4.46 22.25 20.14
C SER A 167 5.05 21.04 19.38
N ILE A 168 6.17 21.19 18.69
CA ILE A 168 6.82 20.08 17.99
C ILE A 168 7.67 19.30 18.99
N SER A 169 7.33 18.03 19.17
CA SER A 169 8.12 17.09 19.96
C SER A 169 8.04 15.71 19.37
N PHE A 170 9.03 14.90 19.65
CA PHE A 170 9.04 13.51 19.24
C PHE A 170 8.77 12.61 20.44
N THR A 171 8.16 11.47 20.18
CA THR A 171 8.07 10.39 21.17
C THR A 171 8.70 9.15 20.58
N VAL A 172 9.62 8.56 21.31
CA VAL A 172 10.30 7.34 20.94
C VAL A 172 10.05 6.30 22.03
N LEU A 173 9.47 5.17 21.64
CA LEU A 173 9.32 3.98 22.48
C LEU A 173 10.45 3.02 22.09
N ALA A 174 11.61 3.17 22.71
CA ALA A 174 12.81 2.44 22.32
C ALA A 174 12.85 1.05 22.95
N PRO A 175 12.80 -0.04 22.15
CA PRO A 175 13.08 -1.37 22.66
C PRO A 175 14.54 -1.50 23.05
N ASP A 176 14.81 -2.23 24.14
CA ASP A 176 16.17 -2.51 24.54
C ASP A 176 16.87 -3.48 23.56
N ASN A 177 18.19 -3.60 23.70
CA ASN A 177 19.01 -4.42 22.83
C ASN A 177 18.56 -5.90 22.80
N ALA A 178 18.06 -6.42 23.93
CA ALA A 178 17.62 -7.79 24.05
C ALA A 178 16.27 -8.02 23.33
N ALA A 179 15.36 -7.08 23.44
CA ALA A 179 14.09 -7.10 22.74
C ALA A 179 14.27 -7.04 21.22
N ILE A 180 15.21 -6.22 20.72
CA ILE A 180 15.56 -6.18 19.30
C ILE A 180 16.14 -7.52 18.83
N ASP A 181 17.01 -8.17 19.62
CA ASP A 181 17.55 -9.48 19.27
C ASP A 181 16.44 -10.56 19.19
N GLU A 182 15.44 -10.50 20.09
CA GLU A 182 14.29 -11.39 20.06
C GLU A 182 13.44 -11.17 18.83
N PHE A 183 13.13 -9.90 18.50
CA PHE A 183 12.38 -9.53 17.30
C PHE A 183 13.12 -9.98 16.03
N TYR A 184 14.42 -9.71 15.92
CA TYR A 184 15.24 -10.18 14.80
C TYR A 184 15.17 -11.70 14.65
N ARG A 185 15.32 -12.44 15.74
CA ARG A 185 15.27 -13.92 15.75
C ARG A 185 13.90 -14.45 15.32
N LYS A 186 12.81 -13.79 15.75
CA LYS A 186 11.43 -14.18 15.43
C LYS A 186 11.10 -13.93 13.95
N TYR A 187 11.44 -12.77 13.42
CA TYR A 187 10.93 -12.32 12.12
C TYR A 187 11.97 -12.31 11.00
N TRP A 188 13.24 -12.07 11.28
CA TRP A 188 14.23 -11.78 10.24
C TRP A 188 15.36 -12.81 10.11
N ALA A 189 15.73 -13.50 11.16
CA ALA A 189 16.90 -14.38 11.19
C ALA A 189 16.84 -15.55 10.18
N ASN A 190 15.65 -15.94 9.74
CA ASN A 190 15.49 -17.01 8.74
C ASN A 190 15.84 -16.55 7.31
N SER A 191 15.90 -15.25 7.06
CA SER A 191 16.11 -14.69 5.73
C SER A 191 17.29 -13.73 5.63
N PHE A 192 17.55 -12.95 6.68
CA PHE A 192 18.65 -11.99 6.74
C PHE A 192 19.76 -12.50 7.65
N SER A 193 21.03 -12.34 7.25
CA SER A 193 22.18 -12.83 8.01
C SER A 193 22.51 -11.93 9.20
N SER A 194 22.09 -10.67 9.17
CA SER A 194 22.27 -9.69 10.25
C SER A 194 21.22 -8.60 10.18
N LEU A 195 21.13 -7.81 11.26
CA LEU A 195 20.21 -6.67 11.36
C LEU A 195 20.52 -5.59 10.32
N GLU A 196 21.78 -5.42 9.95
CA GLU A 196 22.25 -4.45 8.97
C GLU A 196 21.83 -4.81 7.54
N GLU A 197 21.48 -6.08 7.28
CA GLU A 197 21.01 -6.53 5.96
C GLU A 197 19.50 -6.38 5.77
N VAL A 198 18.74 -6.09 6.84
CA VAL A 198 17.29 -5.92 6.73
C VAL A 198 16.97 -4.78 5.77
N ASN A 199 16.07 -5.02 4.82
CA ASN A 199 15.71 -4.07 3.77
C ASN A 199 14.96 -2.84 4.31
N TYR A 200 14.82 -1.82 3.45
CA TYR A 200 14.18 -0.54 3.83
C TYR A 200 12.77 -0.72 4.37
N VAL A 201 11.89 -1.42 3.64
CA VAL A 201 10.46 -1.48 3.99
C VAL A 201 10.20 -2.13 5.35
N PRO A 202 10.71 -3.36 5.64
CA PRO A 202 10.55 -3.96 6.96
C PRO A 202 11.13 -3.11 8.08
N LEU A 203 12.31 -2.52 7.86
CA LEU A 203 12.94 -1.66 8.86
C LEU A 203 12.14 -0.36 9.09
N TYR A 204 11.62 0.25 8.03
CA TYR A 204 10.78 1.44 8.11
C TYR A 204 9.52 1.21 8.95
N TYR A 205 8.79 0.11 8.70
CA TYR A 205 7.58 -0.19 9.48
C TYR A 205 7.90 -0.46 10.95
N PHE A 206 8.98 -1.18 11.23
CA PHE A 206 9.44 -1.39 12.60
C PHE A 206 9.77 -0.06 13.30
N MET A 207 10.60 0.77 12.68
CA MET A 207 11.01 2.05 13.25
C MET A 207 9.86 3.04 13.42
N SER A 208 8.95 3.11 12.44
CA SER A 208 7.78 4.00 12.47
C SER A 208 6.78 3.65 13.58
N ALA A 209 6.69 2.39 13.97
CA ALA A 209 5.86 1.98 15.11
C ALA A 209 6.41 2.47 16.45
N HIS A 210 7.72 2.71 16.52
CA HIS A 210 8.41 3.09 17.75
C HIS A 210 8.73 4.59 17.86
N ALA A 211 8.58 5.34 16.77
CA ALA A 211 8.94 6.75 16.73
C ALA A 211 7.89 7.59 16.00
N GLY A 212 7.36 8.61 16.66
CA GLY A 212 6.35 9.50 16.12
C GLY A 212 6.64 10.97 16.38
N GLU A 213 6.16 11.84 15.48
CA GLU A 213 6.11 13.27 15.67
C GLU A 213 4.73 13.65 16.24
N TYR A 214 4.75 14.29 17.39
CA TYR A 214 3.54 14.79 18.04
C TYR A 214 3.54 16.30 18.04
N ARG A 215 2.62 16.88 17.29
CA ARG A 215 2.44 18.34 17.23
C ARG A 215 1.53 18.81 18.35
N GLY A 216 1.99 19.74 19.15
CA GLY A 216 1.20 20.44 20.15
C GLY A 216 1.24 19.88 21.57
N LYS A 217 1.79 18.69 21.81
CA LYS A 217 1.85 18.10 23.14
C LYS A 217 3.02 17.14 23.28
N MET A 218 3.87 17.34 24.28
CA MET A 218 4.71 16.25 24.75
C MET A 218 3.77 15.11 25.21
N MET A 219 4.03 13.88 24.81
CA MET A 219 3.23 12.77 25.32
C MET A 219 3.55 12.51 26.78
N THR A 220 2.53 12.59 27.61
CA THR A 220 2.62 12.22 29.00
C THR A 220 2.66 10.71 29.18
N SER A 221 3.07 10.24 30.35
CA SER A 221 3.04 8.80 30.66
C SER A 221 1.64 8.20 30.52
N THR A 222 0.59 8.97 30.83
CA THR A 222 -0.80 8.53 30.68
C THR A 222 -1.18 8.36 29.19
N ALA A 223 -0.75 9.27 28.32
CA ALA A 223 -0.99 9.16 26.88
C ALA A 223 -0.15 8.02 26.26
N LEU A 224 1.09 7.82 26.75
CA LEU A 224 1.91 6.67 26.39
C LEU A 224 1.23 5.36 26.78
N SER A 225 0.74 5.25 28.03
CA SER A 225 0.02 4.07 28.50
C SER A 225 -1.22 3.75 27.65
N ALA A 226 -1.92 4.76 27.15
CA ALA A 226 -3.09 4.55 26.29
C ALA A 226 -2.72 3.96 24.92
N ILE A 227 -1.54 4.31 24.37
CA ILE A 227 -1.03 3.73 23.12
C ILE A 227 -0.55 2.30 23.34
N ILE A 228 0.17 2.07 24.43
CA ILE A 228 0.83 0.80 24.72
C ILE A 228 -0.17 -0.29 25.13
N ASN A 229 -1.29 0.08 25.76
CA ASN A 229 -2.36 -0.86 26.13
C ASN A 229 -3.33 -1.17 24.97
N MET A 230 -3.03 -0.79 23.74
CA MET A 230 -3.80 -1.26 22.59
C MET A 230 -3.52 -2.75 22.37
N GLU A 231 -4.58 -3.55 22.36
CA GLU A 231 -4.52 -4.98 22.06
C GLU A 231 -4.16 -5.16 20.57
N ASP A 232 -3.15 -6.00 20.30
CA ASP A 232 -2.82 -6.35 18.93
C ASP A 232 -3.96 -7.17 18.31
N ARG A 233 -4.41 -6.77 17.13
CA ARG A 233 -5.56 -7.36 16.43
C ARG A 233 -5.32 -8.82 16.00
N TYR A 234 -4.07 -9.20 15.74
CA TYR A 234 -3.74 -10.50 15.16
C TYR A 234 -3.34 -11.54 16.20
N ASP A 235 -2.69 -11.15 17.27
CA ASP A 235 -2.20 -12.09 18.28
C ASP A 235 -2.77 -11.84 19.69
N GLY A 236 -3.52 -10.76 19.89
CA GLY A 236 -4.15 -10.42 21.16
C GLY A 236 -3.15 -10.02 22.26
N THR A 237 -1.90 -9.75 21.91
CA THR A 237 -0.91 -9.29 22.87
C THR A 237 -1.13 -7.82 23.21
N THR A 238 -0.90 -7.46 24.46
CA THR A 238 -0.89 -6.08 24.92
C THR A 238 0.54 -5.61 25.12
N ILE A 239 0.80 -4.39 24.71
CA ILE A 239 2.10 -3.75 24.89
C ILE A 239 2.18 -3.26 26.32
N THR A 240 3.25 -3.59 27.03
CA THR A 240 3.47 -3.17 28.41
C THR A 240 3.93 -1.71 28.49
N GLU A 241 3.64 -1.05 29.63
CA GLU A 241 4.13 0.32 29.89
C GLU A 241 5.66 0.38 29.78
N PRO A 242 6.22 1.54 29.34
CA PRO A 242 7.67 1.70 29.35
C PRO A 242 8.21 1.61 30.77
N ASP A 243 9.29 0.87 30.95
CA ASP A 243 9.97 0.72 32.23
C ASP A 243 10.70 2.00 32.66
N TYR A 244 10.97 2.86 31.68
CA TYR A 244 11.76 4.06 31.85
C TYR A 244 11.19 5.19 30.97
N VAL A 245 11.00 6.35 31.55
CA VAL A 245 10.58 7.56 30.85
C VAL A 245 11.58 8.67 31.11
N LYS A 246 12.11 9.27 30.04
CA LYS A 246 13.04 10.39 30.13
C LYS A 246 12.62 11.54 29.22
N VAL A 247 12.63 12.74 29.76
CA VAL A 247 12.47 13.97 28.97
C VAL A 247 13.80 14.32 28.31
N CYS A 248 13.73 14.56 27.02
CA CYS A 248 14.83 15.02 26.20
C CYS A 248 14.56 16.43 25.67
N THR A 249 15.61 17.11 25.16
CA THR A 249 15.46 18.47 24.63
C THR A 249 14.48 18.55 23.45
N ASN A 250 14.29 17.45 22.72
CA ASN A 250 13.42 17.36 21.54
C ASN A 250 12.27 16.35 21.69
N GLY A 251 11.98 15.87 22.89
CA GLY A 251 10.86 14.96 23.09
C GLY A 251 10.94 14.08 24.32
N ILE A 252 10.25 12.94 24.27
CA ILE A 252 10.20 11.95 25.35
C ILE A 252 10.70 10.60 24.86
N LEU A 253 11.62 10.00 25.62
CA LEU A 253 12.07 8.63 25.47
C LEU A 253 11.32 7.73 26.45
N GLY A 254 10.57 6.75 25.94
CA GLY A 254 10.05 5.64 26.70
C GLY A 254 10.89 4.40 26.43
N GLY A 255 11.64 3.92 27.44
CA GLY A 255 12.44 2.71 27.31
C GLY A 255 11.59 1.47 27.56
N MET A 256 11.62 0.53 26.63
CA MET A 256 10.86 -0.74 26.69
C MET A 256 11.82 -1.90 26.93
N LYS A 257 11.80 -2.44 28.16
CA LYS A 257 12.71 -3.53 28.54
C LYS A 257 12.10 -4.89 28.21
N GLY A 258 12.80 -5.64 27.35
CA GLY A 258 12.35 -6.97 26.90
C GLY A 258 11.09 -6.94 26.03
N ASN A 259 10.63 -5.77 25.57
CA ASN A 259 9.42 -5.61 24.78
C ASN A 259 9.66 -4.79 23.51
N VAL A 260 8.86 -5.08 22.49
CA VAL A 260 8.79 -4.30 21.24
C VAL A 260 7.33 -4.03 20.90
N ILE A 261 7.09 -2.95 20.17
CA ILE A 261 5.83 -2.76 19.45
C ILE A 261 5.96 -3.55 18.16
N THR A 262 5.28 -4.69 18.06
CA THR A 262 5.21 -5.45 16.80
C THR A 262 4.27 -4.71 15.86
N PRO A 263 4.76 -4.17 14.71
CA PRO A 263 3.84 -3.53 13.78
C PRO A 263 2.87 -4.57 13.20
N GLU A 264 1.58 -4.24 13.13
CA GLU A 264 0.54 -5.14 12.61
C GLU A 264 0.89 -5.85 11.29
N PRO A 265 1.58 -5.23 10.29
CA PRO A 265 1.93 -5.93 9.08
C PRO A 265 2.78 -7.19 9.29
N PHE A 266 3.53 -7.29 10.39
CA PHE A 266 4.34 -8.47 10.70
C PHE A 266 3.52 -9.67 11.19
N GLU A 267 2.30 -9.45 11.64
CA GLU A 267 1.37 -10.51 12.07
C GLU A 267 0.18 -10.68 11.10
N SER A 268 0.14 -9.92 10.01
CA SER A 268 -0.90 -9.93 8.99
C SER A 268 -0.55 -10.83 7.79
N PRO A 269 -1.48 -11.06 6.86
CA PRO A 269 -1.17 -11.71 5.58
C PRO A 269 -0.06 -11.05 4.77
N MET A 270 0.33 -9.81 5.07
CA MET A 270 1.47 -9.10 4.44
C MET A 270 2.83 -9.48 5.05
N ALA A 271 2.87 -10.18 6.18
CA ALA A 271 4.11 -10.49 6.90
C ALA A 271 5.23 -11.12 6.03
N PRO A 272 4.97 -12.03 5.07
CA PRO A 272 6.03 -12.57 4.24
C PRO A 272 6.86 -11.50 3.50
N ALA A 273 6.25 -10.40 3.04
CA ALA A 273 6.97 -9.31 2.38
C ALA A 273 7.91 -8.55 3.33
N LEU A 274 7.65 -8.59 4.63
CA LEU A 274 8.45 -7.91 5.65
C LEU A 274 9.46 -8.83 6.34
N CYS A 275 9.31 -10.14 6.18
CA CYS A 275 10.13 -11.14 6.87
C CYS A 275 11.07 -11.90 5.93
N ASN A 276 10.88 -11.80 4.62
CA ASN A 276 11.67 -12.52 3.63
C ASN A 276 12.26 -11.58 2.57
N LYS A 277 13.59 -11.58 2.46
CA LYS A 277 14.33 -10.75 1.50
C LYS A 277 14.00 -11.06 0.03
N ASP A 278 13.50 -12.27 -0.27
CA ASP A 278 13.16 -12.67 -1.64
C ASP A 278 11.88 -11.98 -2.17
N TYR A 279 11.19 -11.23 -1.32
CA TYR A 279 10.01 -10.42 -1.65
C TYR A 279 10.27 -8.91 -1.51
N ASN A 280 11.53 -8.46 -1.54
CA ASN A 280 11.88 -7.06 -1.34
C ASN A 280 11.28 -6.13 -2.39
N ILE A 281 11.30 -6.52 -3.67
CA ILE A 281 10.71 -5.72 -4.76
C ILE A 281 9.20 -5.61 -4.57
N PHE A 282 8.53 -6.71 -4.21
CA PHE A 282 7.09 -6.67 -3.91
C PHE A 282 6.79 -5.77 -2.70
N ALA A 283 7.59 -5.86 -1.62
CA ALA A 283 7.44 -5.00 -0.45
C ALA A 283 7.57 -3.51 -0.81
N LEU A 284 8.57 -3.15 -1.62
CA LEU A 284 8.78 -1.78 -2.10
C LEU A 284 7.59 -1.28 -2.94
N ILE A 285 7.10 -2.11 -3.87
CA ILE A 285 5.95 -1.77 -4.70
C ILE A 285 4.70 -1.58 -3.84
N ALA A 286 4.42 -2.51 -2.91
CA ALA A 286 3.27 -2.43 -2.01
C ALA A 286 3.35 -1.21 -1.07
N HIS A 287 4.54 -0.86 -0.58
CA HIS A 287 4.78 0.34 0.22
C HIS A 287 4.53 1.62 -0.59
N ARG A 288 5.11 1.74 -1.79
CA ARG A 288 4.92 2.91 -2.68
C ARG A 288 3.46 3.10 -3.11
N GLY A 289 2.75 1.99 -3.33
CA GLY A 289 1.31 1.99 -3.61
C GLY A 289 0.43 2.30 -2.40
N GLY A 290 1.00 2.36 -1.19
CA GLY A 290 0.26 2.57 0.05
C GLY A 290 -0.59 1.35 0.47
N LEU A 291 -0.40 0.18 -0.16
CA LEU A 291 -1.21 -1.01 0.11
C LEU A 291 -1.00 -1.58 1.51
N ILE A 292 0.25 -1.57 2.01
CA ILE A 292 0.54 -2.07 3.36
C ILE A 292 -0.27 -1.29 4.40
N SER A 293 -0.24 0.05 4.32
CA SER A 293 -1.01 0.92 5.23
C SER A 293 -2.52 0.77 5.07
N LYS A 294 -2.99 0.53 3.84
CA LYS A 294 -4.43 0.32 3.59
C LYS A 294 -4.91 -1.01 4.17
N ILE A 295 -4.17 -2.09 3.99
CA ILE A 295 -4.49 -3.41 4.57
C ILE A 295 -4.57 -3.33 6.09
N GLN A 296 -3.69 -2.54 6.73
CA GLN A 296 -3.75 -2.27 8.17
C GLN A 296 -5.04 -1.56 8.60
N SER A 297 -5.53 -0.61 7.79
CA SER A 297 -6.68 0.22 8.15
C SER A 297 -8.04 -0.45 7.96
N ILE A 298 -8.11 -1.60 7.25
CA ILE A 298 -9.37 -2.28 6.92
C ILE A 298 -9.57 -3.48 7.85
N ASN A 299 -10.46 -3.34 8.82
CA ASN A 299 -10.64 -4.31 9.93
C ASN A 299 -11.52 -5.52 9.61
N GLU A 300 -12.27 -5.52 8.51
CA GLU A 300 -13.30 -6.54 8.25
C GLU A 300 -13.09 -7.32 6.94
N THR A 301 -11.98 -7.07 6.23
CA THR A 301 -11.71 -7.71 4.95
C THR A 301 -10.67 -8.82 5.11
N GLN A 302 -10.95 -9.97 4.52
CA GLN A 302 -9.98 -11.06 4.39
C GLN A 302 -9.07 -10.79 3.20
N PHE A 303 -7.76 -10.77 3.44
CA PHE A 303 -6.78 -10.64 2.36
C PHE A 303 -6.08 -11.98 2.08
N ASN A 304 -6.20 -12.44 0.84
CA ASN A 304 -5.37 -13.51 0.32
C ASN A 304 -4.27 -12.90 -0.55
N ILE A 305 -3.02 -13.05 -0.14
CA ILE A 305 -1.88 -12.40 -0.79
C ILE A 305 -0.99 -13.45 -1.43
N PHE A 306 -0.69 -13.26 -2.71
CA PHE A 306 0.13 -14.15 -3.53
C PHE A 306 1.46 -13.47 -3.82
N PHE A 307 2.53 -13.91 -3.14
CA PHE A 307 3.83 -13.25 -3.19
C PHE A 307 4.67 -13.73 -4.38
N PRO A 308 4.90 -12.88 -5.39
CA PRO A 308 5.90 -13.14 -6.42
C PRO A 308 7.30 -12.92 -5.84
N SER A 309 8.23 -13.80 -6.17
CA SER A 309 9.63 -13.56 -5.81
C SER A 309 10.20 -12.38 -6.60
N ASP A 310 11.29 -11.78 -6.09
CA ASP A 310 12.00 -10.71 -6.79
C ASP A 310 12.42 -11.12 -8.21
N ASP A 311 12.80 -12.38 -8.39
CA ASP A 311 13.18 -12.89 -9.71
C ASP A 311 11.98 -13.07 -10.64
N MET A 312 10.80 -13.42 -10.12
CA MET A 312 9.57 -13.42 -10.92
C MET A 312 9.23 -12.01 -11.40
N LEU A 313 9.27 -11.03 -10.51
CA LEU A 313 8.97 -9.64 -10.85
C LEU A 313 9.93 -9.09 -11.92
N LYS A 314 11.23 -9.36 -11.80
CA LYS A 314 12.23 -8.94 -12.80
C LYS A 314 12.02 -9.54 -14.19
N ARG A 315 11.38 -10.72 -14.27
CA ARG A 315 11.03 -11.37 -15.55
C ARG A 315 9.68 -10.96 -16.10
N THR A 316 8.93 -10.18 -15.35
CA THR A 316 7.56 -9.78 -15.69
C THR A 316 7.58 -8.50 -16.52
N GLU A 317 6.87 -8.52 -17.64
CA GLU A 317 6.62 -7.33 -18.44
C GLU A 317 5.44 -6.54 -17.89
N TYR A 318 5.60 -5.23 -17.87
CA TYR A 318 4.53 -4.28 -17.56
C TYR A 318 4.57 -3.15 -18.60
N ASN A 319 3.44 -2.88 -19.26
CA ASN A 319 3.33 -1.95 -20.39
C ASN A 319 4.34 -2.19 -21.52
N GLY A 320 4.72 -3.46 -21.75
CA GLY A 320 5.60 -3.87 -22.85
C GLY A 320 7.10 -3.83 -22.52
N ASP A 321 7.48 -3.57 -21.28
CA ASP A 321 8.86 -3.67 -20.83
C ASP A 321 8.99 -4.35 -19.47
N PHE A 322 10.17 -4.88 -19.16
CA PHE A 322 10.41 -5.60 -17.92
C PHE A 322 10.45 -4.66 -16.71
N ILE A 323 9.92 -5.14 -15.58
CA ILE A 323 10.08 -4.46 -14.29
C ILE A 323 11.56 -4.48 -13.90
N GLN A 324 12.15 -3.31 -13.70
CA GLN A 324 13.56 -3.14 -13.36
C GLN A 324 13.71 -2.65 -11.92
N TYR A 325 14.59 -3.30 -11.17
CA TYR A 325 14.98 -2.89 -9.83
C TYR A 325 16.41 -2.37 -9.86
N LEU A 326 16.60 -1.16 -9.35
CA LEU A 326 17.89 -0.51 -9.24
C LEU A 326 18.11 -0.13 -7.78
N LYS A 327 19.25 -0.49 -7.24
CA LYS A 327 19.72 0.01 -5.96
C LYS A 327 20.80 1.05 -6.26
N GLY A 328 20.52 2.30 -5.91
CA GLY A 328 21.43 3.40 -6.10
C GLY A 328 22.60 3.37 -5.11
N ASN A 329 22.69 4.35 -4.24
CA ASN A 329 23.74 4.37 -3.23
C ASN A 329 23.48 3.31 -2.14
N PRO A 330 24.36 2.33 -1.92
CA PRO A 330 24.14 1.24 -0.96
C PRO A 330 24.09 1.71 0.49
N TYR A 331 24.55 2.93 0.77
CA TYR A 331 24.56 3.53 2.11
C TYR A 331 23.30 4.34 2.40
N ILE A 332 22.44 4.59 1.41
CA ILE A 332 21.14 5.24 1.59
C ILE A 332 20.08 4.16 1.59
N ILE A 333 19.48 3.89 2.74
CA ILE A 333 18.59 2.75 2.92
C ILE A 333 17.38 2.76 1.98
N ASN A 334 16.86 3.94 1.63
CA ASN A 334 15.70 4.09 0.76
C ASN A 334 16.05 4.54 -0.67
N ASP A 335 17.32 4.44 -1.09
CA ASP A 335 17.76 4.74 -2.46
C ASP A 335 17.58 3.51 -3.37
N GLU A 336 16.36 3.03 -3.42
CA GLU A 336 15.93 1.90 -4.25
C GLU A 336 14.88 2.38 -5.25
N GLN A 337 15.05 2.00 -6.52
CA GLN A 337 14.18 2.41 -7.60
C GLN A 337 13.58 1.20 -8.30
N ILE A 338 12.28 1.24 -8.50
CA ILE A 338 11.57 0.34 -9.41
C ILE A 338 11.23 1.15 -10.65
N GLN A 339 11.71 0.70 -11.80
CA GLN A 339 11.41 1.31 -13.09
C GLN A 339 10.45 0.45 -13.90
N VAL A 340 9.56 1.11 -14.61
CA VAL A 340 8.58 0.49 -15.51
C VAL A 340 8.45 1.34 -16.77
N ALA A 341 8.00 0.73 -17.86
CA ALA A 341 7.72 1.44 -19.09
C ALA A 341 6.56 2.43 -18.93
N ASN A 342 6.70 3.60 -19.54
CA ASN A 342 5.59 4.53 -19.70
C ASN A 342 4.60 3.96 -20.72
N ALA A 343 3.29 4.02 -20.39
CA ALA A 343 2.24 3.50 -21.27
C ALA A 343 2.11 4.27 -22.59
N GLU A 344 2.53 5.55 -22.64
CA GLU A 344 2.36 6.40 -23.82
C GLU A 344 3.52 6.29 -24.81
N ASP A 345 4.76 6.25 -24.34
CA ASP A 345 5.96 6.34 -25.18
C ASP A 345 6.99 5.22 -24.96
N GLY A 346 6.75 4.31 -24.01
CA GLY A 346 7.62 3.17 -23.70
C GLY A 346 8.94 3.56 -23.00
N THR A 347 9.11 4.83 -22.61
CA THR A 347 10.31 5.24 -21.88
C THR A 347 10.29 4.68 -20.46
N LEU A 348 11.46 4.23 -19.97
CA LEU A 348 11.59 3.77 -18.59
C LEU A 348 11.58 4.96 -17.64
N GLY A 349 10.70 4.88 -16.66
CA GLY A 349 10.58 5.86 -15.59
C GLY A 349 10.45 5.19 -14.22
N ASN A 350 10.69 5.95 -13.18
CA ASN A 350 10.48 5.46 -11.83
C ASN A 350 8.98 5.17 -11.60
N LEU A 351 8.72 4.03 -10.95
CA LEU A 351 7.37 3.61 -10.58
C LEU A 351 6.63 4.73 -9.84
N ASN A 352 5.47 5.12 -10.33
CA ASN A 352 4.57 6.04 -9.64
C ASN A 352 3.58 5.27 -8.74
N THR A 353 2.82 6.01 -7.93
CA THR A 353 1.87 5.41 -6.97
C THR A 353 0.79 4.58 -7.65
N THR A 354 0.24 5.03 -8.78
CA THR A 354 -0.81 4.30 -9.51
C THR A 354 -0.29 2.98 -10.07
N GLN A 355 0.86 3.01 -10.74
CA GLN A 355 1.51 1.80 -11.24
C GLN A 355 1.87 0.82 -10.11
N ALA A 356 2.33 1.35 -8.97
CA ALA A 356 2.59 0.53 -7.79
C ALA A 356 1.31 -0.14 -7.25
N GLN A 357 0.20 0.58 -7.24
CA GLN A 357 -1.11 0.02 -6.85
C GLN A 357 -1.56 -1.06 -7.82
N GLU A 358 -1.43 -0.84 -9.12
CA GLU A 358 -1.79 -1.83 -10.14
C GLU A 358 -0.98 -3.11 -9.99
N ILE A 359 0.35 -3.00 -9.90
CA ILE A 359 1.24 -4.16 -9.81
C ILE A 359 1.05 -4.93 -8.50
N ALA A 360 1.07 -4.25 -7.36
CA ALA A 360 0.91 -4.91 -6.07
C ALA A 360 -0.52 -5.38 -5.85
N GLY A 361 -1.51 -4.57 -6.23
CA GLY A 361 -2.94 -4.90 -6.09
C GLY A 361 -3.33 -6.15 -6.86
N ALA A 362 -2.71 -6.43 -8.02
CA ALA A 362 -2.93 -7.65 -8.78
C ALA A 362 -2.59 -8.95 -8.03
N HIS A 363 -1.85 -8.86 -6.93
CA HIS A 363 -1.47 -9.97 -6.07
C HIS A 363 -2.18 -9.98 -4.71
N VAL A 364 -3.00 -8.97 -4.44
CA VAL A 364 -3.74 -8.81 -3.18
C VAL A 364 -5.22 -9.01 -3.47
N MET A 365 -5.77 -10.12 -2.99
CA MET A 365 -7.17 -10.51 -3.19
C MET A 365 -7.96 -10.21 -1.93
N ASP A 366 -8.97 -9.38 -2.03
CA ASP A 366 -9.81 -8.95 -0.92
C ASP A 366 -11.14 -9.72 -0.83
N ASN A 367 -11.44 -10.56 -1.81
CA ASN A 367 -12.67 -11.34 -1.80
C ASN A 367 -12.54 -12.66 -2.59
N VAL A 368 -13.24 -13.68 -2.13
CA VAL A 368 -13.47 -14.94 -2.82
C VAL A 368 -14.85 -14.87 -3.47
N LEU A 369 -14.90 -14.70 -4.80
CA LEU A 369 -16.16 -14.53 -5.53
C LEU A 369 -16.86 -15.84 -5.80
N SER A 370 -16.13 -16.91 -6.07
CA SER A 370 -16.70 -18.20 -6.44
C SER A 370 -15.76 -19.36 -6.13
N THR A 371 -16.36 -20.48 -5.73
CA THR A 371 -15.65 -21.75 -5.50
C THR A 371 -16.42 -22.89 -6.17
N ARG A 372 -15.69 -23.85 -6.76
CA ARG A 372 -16.25 -25.05 -7.40
C ARG A 372 -15.36 -26.27 -7.14
N ASN A 373 -15.91 -27.46 -7.39
CA ASN A 373 -15.22 -28.76 -7.27
C ASN A 373 -14.57 -28.96 -5.89
N GLY A 374 -15.32 -28.68 -4.82
CA GLY A 374 -14.85 -28.87 -3.45
C GLY A 374 -13.76 -27.87 -3.03
N GLY A 375 -13.70 -26.70 -3.68
CA GLY A 375 -12.71 -25.66 -3.38
C GLY A 375 -11.41 -25.77 -4.20
N THR A 376 -11.34 -26.67 -5.18
CA THR A 376 -10.18 -26.80 -6.07
C THR A 376 -10.18 -25.80 -7.22
N GLU A 377 -11.32 -25.19 -7.50
CA GLU A 377 -11.46 -24.08 -8.45
C GLU A 377 -11.98 -22.86 -7.71
N ILE A 378 -11.22 -21.78 -7.69
CA ILE A 378 -11.53 -20.59 -6.90
C ILE A 378 -11.27 -19.34 -7.76
N ILE A 379 -12.23 -18.43 -7.74
CA ILE A 379 -12.08 -17.11 -8.35
C ILE A 379 -11.96 -16.09 -7.23
N TYR A 380 -10.88 -15.34 -7.27
CA TYR A 380 -10.60 -14.24 -6.34
C TYR A 380 -10.77 -12.90 -7.05
N SER A 381 -11.37 -11.94 -6.36
CA SER A 381 -11.35 -10.53 -6.74
C SER A 381 -10.09 -9.87 -6.19
N SER A 382 -9.41 -9.11 -7.02
CA SER A 382 -8.28 -8.30 -6.61
C SER A 382 -8.77 -7.08 -5.83
N TYR A 383 -7.88 -6.54 -5.02
CA TYR A 383 -8.03 -5.23 -4.42
C TYR A 383 -8.21 -4.10 -5.47
N ASN A 384 -7.71 -4.31 -6.68
CA ASN A 384 -7.96 -3.42 -7.81
C ASN A 384 -9.29 -3.75 -8.49
N ASP A 385 -10.03 -2.73 -8.88
CA ASP A 385 -11.32 -2.89 -9.56
C ASP A 385 -11.17 -3.68 -10.88
N PHE A 386 -12.03 -4.66 -11.06
CA PHE A 386 -12.10 -5.50 -12.28
C PHE A 386 -10.85 -6.33 -12.59
N GLU A 387 -10.02 -6.62 -11.59
CA GLU A 387 -8.94 -7.57 -11.67
C GLU A 387 -9.25 -8.82 -10.86
N TYR A 388 -8.87 -9.99 -11.39
CA TYR A 388 -9.25 -11.28 -10.81
C TYR A 388 -8.14 -12.30 -10.99
N LEU A 389 -8.07 -13.26 -10.07
CA LEU A 389 -7.25 -14.47 -10.21
C LEU A 389 -8.14 -15.71 -10.26
N TYR A 390 -7.72 -16.70 -11.06
CA TYR A 390 -8.35 -18.01 -11.15
C TYR A 390 -7.39 -19.09 -10.69
N ARG A 391 -7.75 -19.81 -9.63
CA ARG A 391 -6.98 -20.93 -9.10
C ARG A 391 -7.63 -22.25 -9.51
N VAL A 392 -6.82 -23.16 -10.07
CA VAL A 392 -7.22 -24.53 -10.40
C VAL A 392 -6.25 -25.48 -9.71
N ASN A 393 -6.69 -26.15 -8.68
CA ASN A 393 -5.82 -26.87 -7.72
C ASN A 393 -4.80 -25.90 -7.12
N ASP A 394 -3.51 -26.12 -7.40
CA ASP A 394 -2.42 -25.25 -6.94
C ASP A 394 -1.97 -24.24 -8.02
N GLU A 395 -2.32 -24.46 -9.29
CA GLU A 395 -2.04 -23.51 -10.37
C GLU A 395 -2.90 -22.25 -10.23
N ILE A 396 -2.29 -21.07 -10.42
CA ILE A 396 -2.99 -19.80 -10.34
C ILE A 396 -2.73 -18.96 -11.59
N TYR A 397 -3.81 -18.45 -12.16
CA TYR A 397 -3.85 -17.71 -13.42
C TYR A 397 -4.26 -16.27 -13.17
N SER A 398 -3.49 -15.33 -13.72
CA SER A 398 -4.00 -13.98 -14.01
C SER A 398 -4.78 -13.98 -15.32
N SER A 399 -5.48 -12.89 -15.62
CA SER A 399 -6.13 -12.74 -16.92
C SER A 399 -5.15 -12.81 -18.09
N ALA A 400 -3.94 -12.25 -17.95
CA ALA A 400 -2.91 -12.32 -18.98
C ALA A 400 -2.46 -13.77 -19.26
N THR A 401 -2.18 -14.55 -18.22
CA THR A 401 -1.76 -15.95 -18.39
C THR A 401 -2.89 -16.83 -18.89
N TRP A 402 -4.13 -16.57 -18.45
CA TRP A 402 -5.32 -17.26 -18.94
C TRP A 402 -5.58 -17.00 -20.42
N ASN A 403 -5.57 -15.73 -20.84
CA ASN A 403 -5.74 -15.35 -22.23
C ASN A 403 -4.62 -15.93 -23.11
N SER A 404 -3.38 -15.89 -22.65
CA SER A 404 -2.24 -16.43 -23.39
C SER A 404 -2.36 -17.94 -23.61
N LYS A 405 -2.79 -18.69 -22.59
CA LYS A 405 -3.07 -20.13 -22.70
C LYS A 405 -4.20 -20.41 -23.71
N ALA A 406 -5.24 -19.60 -23.74
CA ALA A 406 -6.34 -19.73 -24.70
C ALA A 406 -5.88 -19.49 -26.15
N LEU A 407 -4.85 -18.64 -26.35
CA LEU A 407 -4.20 -18.44 -27.65
C LEU A 407 -3.34 -19.63 -28.08
N GLY A 408 -3.19 -20.64 -27.24
CA GLY A 408 -2.34 -21.81 -27.52
C GLY A 408 -0.86 -21.58 -27.26
N ASN A 409 -0.52 -20.51 -26.54
CA ASN A 409 0.87 -20.30 -26.13
C ASN A 409 1.25 -21.25 -24.99
N GLU A 410 2.48 -21.69 -24.98
CA GLU A 410 3.05 -22.35 -23.80
C GLU A 410 3.30 -21.27 -22.73
N VAL A 411 2.58 -21.35 -21.62
CA VAL A 411 2.68 -20.41 -20.52
C VAL A 411 3.12 -21.17 -19.27
N SER A 412 4.21 -20.74 -18.67
CA SER A 412 4.59 -21.24 -17.35
C SER A 412 3.71 -20.56 -16.30
N VAL A 413 2.85 -21.34 -15.66
CA VAL A 413 1.88 -20.87 -14.69
C VAL A 413 2.43 -21.14 -13.29
N PRO A 414 2.44 -20.13 -12.40
CA PRO A 414 2.89 -20.35 -11.03
C PRO A 414 1.91 -21.24 -10.26
N THR A 415 2.44 -21.97 -9.28
CA THR A 415 1.65 -22.62 -8.25
C THR A 415 1.64 -21.76 -6.98
N ALA A 416 0.49 -21.77 -6.28
CA ALA A 416 0.30 -21.04 -5.04
C ALA A 416 0.48 -21.98 -3.85
N LYS A 417 1.59 -21.85 -3.14
CA LYS A 417 1.89 -22.63 -1.95
C LYS A 417 1.57 -21.84 -0.70
N LEU A 418 0.73 -22.40 0.17
CA LEU A 418 0.38 -21.76 1.44
C LEU A 418 1.63 -21.53 2.31
N ILE A 419 1.87 -20.29 2.70
CA ILE A 419 2.89 -19.89 3.69
C ILE A 419 2.27 -19.96 5.08
N LYS A 420 1.16 -19.22 5.28
CA LYS A 420 0.46 -19.15 6.56
C LYS A 420 -1.01 -18.81 6.34
N ASP A 421 -1.86 -19.45 7.13
CA ASP A 421 -3.29 -19.15 7.26
C ASP A 421 -3.50 -18.29 8.50
N TYR A 422 -4.15 -17.15 8.33
CA TYR A 422 -4.48 -16.18 9.38
C TYR A 422 -5.97 -16.24 9.77
N GLY A 423 -6.65 -17.33 9.41
CA GLY A 423 -8.06 -17.53 9.73
C GLY A 423 -8.98 -16.51 9.08
N GLU A 424 -9.68 -15.75 9.90
CA GLU A 424 -10.61 -14.72 9.42
C GLU A 424 -9.95 -13.55 8.69
N PHE A 425 -8.65 -13.36 8.84
CA PHE A 425 -7.89 -12.31 8.16
C PHE A 425 -7.36 -12.72 6.79
N GLY A 426 -7.53 -13.97 6.38
CA GLY A 426 -7.08 -14.49 5.09
C GLY A 426 -5.82 -15.34 5.15
N ALA A 427 -5.06 -15.39 4.06
CA ALA A 427 -3.90 -16.25 3.95
C ALA A 427 -2.80 -15.65 3.05
N SER A 428 -1.58 -16.13 3.28
CA SER A 428 -0.40 -15.79 2.48
C SER A 428 0.06 -16.99 1.68
N TYR A 429 0.36 -16.78 0.41
CA TYR A 429 0.82 -17.81 -0.51
C TYR A 429 2.11 -17.38 -1.20
N ALA A 430 3.10 -18.28 -1.28
CA ALA A 430 4.24 -18.11 -2.16
C ALA A 430 3.87 -18.51 -3.58
N LEU A 431 4.26 -17.74 -4.56
CA LEU A 431 4.22 -18.15 -5.95
C LEU A 431 5.49 -18.93 -6.28
N GLU A 432 5.34 -20.19 -6.64
CA GLU A 432 6.44 -21.06 -7.04
C GLU A 432 6.35 -21.37 -8.55
N GLY A 433 7.48 -21.46 -9.22
CA GLY A 433 7.56 -21.78 -10.65
C GLY A 433 8.99 -21.95 -11.09
N ASP A 434 9.18 -22.17 -12.38
CA ASP A 434 10.49 -22.29 -13.00
C ASP A 434 11.08 -20.91 -13.38
N ASN A 435 12.21 -20.91 -14.10
CA ASN A 435 12.90 -19.70 -14.53
C ASN A 435 12.20 -18.94 -15.67
N THR A 436 11.05 -19.41 -16.13
CA THR A 436 10.20 -18.74 -17.14
C THR A 436 8.91 -18.19 -16.53
N THR A 437 8.59 -18.57 -15.29
CA THR A 437 7.38 -18.15 -14.60
C THR A 437 7.45 -16.67 -14.25
N VAL A 438 6.36 -15.94 -14.52
CA VAL A 438 6.21 -14.50 -14.28
C VAL A 438 5.18 -14.22 -13.17
N ALA A 439 5.18 -12.99 -12.66
CA ALA A 439 4.20 -12.53 -11.68
C ALA A 439 2.78 -12.43 -12.27
N LEU A 440 1.76 -12.36 -11.42
CA LEU A 440 0.35 -12.43 -11.79
C LEU A 440 -0.21 -11.06 -12.20
N LEU A 441 0.35 -10.43 -13.23
CA LEU A 441 -0.22 -9.19 -13.74
C LEU A 441 -1.47 -9.44 -14.61
N PRO A 442 -2.44 -8.51 -14.62
CA PRO A 442 -3.60 -8.59 -15.48
C PRO A 442 -3.22 -8.40 -16.95
N GLU A 443 -4.13 -8.78 -17.86
CA GLU A 443 -4.01 -8.47 -19.29
C GLU A 443 -4.06 -6.95 -19.48
N GLN A 444 -3.03 -6.41 -20.10
CA GLN A 444 -2.90 -4.97 -20.33
C GLN A 444 -3.41 -4.53 -21.70
N ALA A 445 -3.58 -5.48 -22.62
CA ALA A 445 -4.13 -5.19 -23.93
C ALA A 445 -5.65 -5.04 -23.89
N ASN A 446 -6.17 -4.16 -24.73
CA ASN A 446 -7.60 -4.03 -24.96
C ASN A 446 -8.15 -5.22 -25.76
N PHE A 447 -9.43 -5.51 -25.57
CA PHE A 447 -10.15 -6.55 -26.32
C PHE A 447 -9.99 -6.38 -27.83
N LYS A 448 -10.17 -5.14 -28.34
CA LYS A 448 -10.01 -4.83 -29.77
C LYS A 448 -8.66 -5.29 -30.30
N ASP A 449 -7.59 -4.97 -29.59
CA ASP A 449 -6.23 -5.25 -30.04
C ASP A 449 -5.94 -6.75 -30.05
N ARG A 450 -6.42 -7.48 -29.06
CA ARG A 450 -6.26 -8.95 -28.99
C ARG A 450 -7.13 -9.68 -30.00
N VAL A 451 -8.43 -9.38 -30.07
CA VAL A 451 -9.39 -10.14 -30.89
C VAL A 451 -9.28 -9.82 -32.38
N MET A 452 -9.01 -8.56 -32.72
CA MET A 452 -8.92 -8.14 -34.12
C MET A 452 -7.54 -8.35 -34.74
N GLN A 453 -6.49 -8.35 -33.94
CA GLN A 453 -5.11 -8.56 -34.40
C GLN A 453 -4.70 -10.03 -34.33
N ASP A 454 -5.24 -10.79 -33.38
CA ASP A 454 -4.85 -12.17 -33.15
C ASP A 454 -5.73 -13.15 -33.92
N LYS A 455 -5.25 -13.56 -35.10
CA LYS A 455 -5.93 -14.50 -36.00
C LYS A 455 -6.00 -15.94 -35.45
N ASN A 456 -5.31 -16.22 -34.33
CA ASN A 456 -5.15 -17.57 -33.80
C ASN A 456 -6.13 -17.93 -32.68
N MET A 457 -6.89 -16.97 -32.13
CA MET A 457 -7.89 -17.27 -31.11
C MET A 457 -9.07 -18.06 -31.71
N ASN A 458 -9.01 -19.38 -31.54
CA ASN A 458 -10.01 -20.28 -32.10
C ASN A 458 -11.44 -19.96 -31.63
N ASP A 459 -11.57 -19.54 -30.37
CA ASP A 459 -12.90 -19.26 -29.77
C ASP A 459 -13.56 -17.99 -30.29
N TYR A 460 -12.80 -17.08 -30.93
CA TYR A 460 -13.34 -15.82 -31.47
C TYR A 460 -13.56 -15.81 -32.99
N LYS A 461 -13.27 -16.89 -33.69
CA LYS A 461 -13.44 -16.94 -35.17
C LYS A 461 -14.87 -16.65 -35.57
N GLY A 462 -15.84 -17.13 -34.79
CA GLY A 462 -17.26 -16.91 -35.06
C GLY A 462 -17.67 -15.46 -34.99
N ILE A 463 -17.24 -14.74 -33.95
CA ILE A 463 -17.58 -13.32 -33.79
C ILE A 463 -16.98 -12.45 -34.90
N ASN A 464 -15.82 -12.82 -35.45
CA ASN A 464 -15.22 -12.11 -36.57
C ASN A 464 -16.11 -12.11 -37.81
N VAL A 465 -16.93 -13.13 -38.01
CA VAL A 465 -17.94 -13.15 -39.08
C VAL A 465 -18.93 -12.01 -38.89
N TYR A 466 -19.42 -11.81 -37.69
CA TYR A 466 -20.37 -10.75 -37.36
C TYR A 466 -19.73 -9.36 -37.43
N LEU A 467 -18.53 -9.20 -36.87
CA LEU A 467 -17.77 -7.96 -36.93
C LEU A 467 -17.47 -7.54 -38.38
N ASN A 468 -17.01 -8.48 -39.22
CA ASN A 468 -16.70 -8.23 -40.62
C ASN A 468 -17.98 -7.92 -41.47
N ALA A 469 -19.12 -8.49 -41.12
CA ALA A 469 -20.38 -8.22 -41.78
C ALA A 469 -21.05 -6.91 -41.35
N SER A 470 -20.54 -6.25 -40.33
CA SER A 470 -20.96 -4.96 -39.77
C SER A 470 -19.91 -3.87 -40.00
N ASN A 471 -20.20 -2.63 -39.59
CA ASN A 471 -19.24 -1.54 -39.56
C ASN A 471 -18.61 -1.36 -38.15
N VAL A 472 -19.09 -2.11 -37.16
CA VAL A 472 -18.72 -1.96 -35.76
C VAL A 472 -17.25 -2.27 -35.52
N GLY A 473 -16.69 -3.25 -36.21
CA GLY A 473 -15.28 -3.64 -36.10
C GLY A 473 -14.32 -2.96 -37.09
N LYS A 474 -14.77 -1.97 -37.86
CA LYS A 474 -13.97 -1.39 -38.95
C LYS A 474 -13.36 -0.04 -38.59
N GLY A 475 -12.12 0.16 -39.03
CA GLY A 475 -11.36 1.43 -38.88
C GLY A 475 -10.78 1.64 -37.49
N ASP A 476 -10.08 2.76 -37.35
CA ASP A 476 -9.34 3.11 -36.12
C ASP A 476 -10.27 3.38 -34.91
N ASN A 477 -11.53 3.72 -35.18
CA ASN A 477 -12.55 3.97 -34.16
C ASN A 477 -13.51 2.77 -33.98
N ALA A 478 -13.10 1.55 -34.32
CA ALA A 478 -13.89 0.35 -33.98
C ALA A 478 -14.20 0.39 -32.49
N PHE A 479 -15.42 0.03 -32.11
CA PHE A 479 -15.91 0.13 -30.73
C PHE A 479 -16.01 1.55 -30.13
N SER A 480 -16.01 2.59 -30.94
CA SER A 480 -16.23 3.98 -30.49
C SER A 480 -17.56 4.17 -29.71
N PHE A 481 -18.52 3.29 -29.89
CA PHE A 481 -19.79 3.28 -29.14
C PHE A 481 -19.61 2.99 -27.63
N ILE A 482 -18.50 2.36 -27.21
CA ILE A 482 -18.20 2.04 -25.82
C ILE A 482 -17.83 3.30 -25.03
N GLN A 483 -17.23 4.32 -25.69
CA GLN A 483 -16.89 5.63 -25.10
C GLN A 483 -16.07 5.55 -23.80
N GLY A 484 -15.15 4.60 -23.73
CA GLY A 484 -14.30 4.40 -22.55
C GLY A 484 -14.96 3.66 -21.35
N ASN A 485 -16.23 3.23 -21.49
CA ASN A 485 -16.88 2.40 -20.48
C ASN A 485 -16.34 0.97 -20.51
N ARG A 486 -16.35 0.29 -19.37
CA ARG A 486 -16.10 -1.16 -19.32
C ARG A 486 -17.28 -1.92 -19.88
N PHE A 487 -16.99 -3.03 -20.56
CA PHE A 487 -18.01 -3.87 -21.18
C PHE A 487 -17.83 -5.36 -20.87
N ILE A 488 -18.89 -6.11 -21.10
CA ILE A 488 -18.87 -7.56 -21.21
C ILE A 488 -19.38 -7.91 -22.61
N ILE A 489 -18.66 -8.77 -23.34
CA ILE A 489 -19.14 -9.32 -24.58
C ILE A 489 -19.47 -10.81 -24.42
N PHE A 490 -20.62 -11.25 -24.90
CA PHE A 490 -20.97 -12.67 -24.96
C PHE A 490 -20.74 -13.19 -26.38
N ILE A 491 -19.77 -14.07 -26.54
CA ILE A 491 -19.26 -14.57 -27.81
C ILE A 491 -19.84 -15.96 -28.06
N PRO A 492 -20.67 -16.14 -29.10
CA PRO A 492 -21.11 -17.47 -29.49
C PRO A 492 -19.95 -18.34 -29.97
N THR A 493 -19.96 -19.64 -29.63
CA THR A 493 -18.99 -20.59 -30.18
C THR A 493 -19.05 -20.62 -31.71
N ASN A 494 -17.94 -21.05 -32.32
CA ASN A 494 -17.88 -21.21 -33.80
C ASN A 494 -19.00 -22.12 -34.32
N GLU A 495 -19.29 -23.21 -33.62
CA GLU A 495 -20.34 -24.17 -33.93
C GLU A 495 -21.70 -23.50 -33.86
N ALA A 496 -21.96 -22.69 -32.84
CA ALA A 496 -23.21 -21.96 -32.67
C ALA A 496 -23.45 -20.97 -33.83
N VAL A 497 -22.41 -20.21 -34.20
CA VAL A 497 -22.45 -19.26 -35.32
C VAL A 497 -22.72 -20.00 -36.64
N MET A 498 -21.98 -21.07 -36.90
CA MET A 498 -22.15 -21.88 -38.13
C MET A 498 -23.54 -22.50 -38.20
N ALA A 499 -24.05 -23.03 -37.08
CA ALA A 499 -25.39 -23.60 -37.02
C ALA A 499 -26.46 -22.53 -37.28
N ASP A 500 -26.38 -21.36 -36.68
CA ASP A 500 -27.31 -20.26 -36.88
C ASP A 500 -27.34 -19.80 -38.35
N MET A 501 -26.19 -19.69 -39.00
CA MET A 501 -26.08 -19.20 -40.38
C MET A 501 -26.51 -20.22 -41.43
N THR A 502 -26.42 -21.52 -41.17
CA THR A 502 -26.68 -22.59 -42.14
C THR A 502 -28.04 -23.22 -41.96
N THR A 503 -28.28 -23.86 -40.84
CA THR A 503 -29.48 -24.68 -40.56
C THR A 503 -30.38 -24.07 -39.50
N GLY A 504 -29.92 -23.10 -38.75
CA GLY A 504 -30.60 -22.49 -37.63
C GLY A 504 -31.54 -21.34 -38.02
N PRO A 505 -32.05 -20.63 -37.02
CA PRO A 505 -33.05 -19.59 -37.20
C PRO A 505 -32.53 -18.29 -37.83
N LYS A 506 -31.23 -18.18 -38.14
CA LYS A 506 -30.58 -17.02 -38.76
C LYS A 506 -30.82 -15.74 -37.96
N ARG A 507 -30.58 -15.82 -36.66
CA ARG A 507 -30.77 -14.71 -35.71
C ARG A 507 -29.84 -13.51 -36.01
N PHE A 508 -28.62 -13.78 -36.49
CA PHE A 508 -27.79 -12.72 -37.06
C PHE A 508 -28.35 -12.33 -38.46
N PRO A 509 -28.62 -11.03 -38.70
CA PRO A 509 -29.29 -10.58 -39.93
C PRO A 509 -28.33 -10.49 -41.12
N VAL A 510 -27.88 -11.63 -41.65
CA VAL A 510 -26.91 -11.69 -42.77
C VAL A 510 -27.41 -10.89 -43.98
N THR A 511 -28.72 -11.03 -44.30
CA THR A 511 -29.37 -10.33 -45.40
C THR A 511 -30.01 -8.99 -45.01
N GLY A 512 -29.91 -8.62 -43.73
CA GLY A 512 -30.46 -7.39 -43.20
C GLY A 512 -29.67 -6.14 -43.62
N SER A 513 -30.23 -4.97 -43.30
CA SER A 513 -29.53 -3.69 -43.51
C SER A 513 -28.26 -3.60 -42.68
N MET A 514 -27.36 -2.68 -43.05
CA MET A 514 -26.15 -2.40 -42.25
C MET A 514 -26.50 -1.97 -40.81
N ASP A 515 -27.57 -1.18 -40.66
CA ASP A 515 -28.03 -0.74 -39.33
C ASP A 515 -28.49 -1.90 -38.46
N GLN A 516 -29.21 -2.89 -39.04
CA GLN A 516 -29.60 -4.08 -38.31
C GLN A 516 -28.40 -4.93 -37.89
N ARG A 517 -27.39 -5.08 -38.75
CA ARG A 517 -26.15 -5.79 -38.42
C ARG A 517 -25.35 -5.05 -37.33
N ASN A 518 -25.23 -3.74 -37.44
CA ASN A 518 -24.58 -2.92 -36.41
C ASN A 518 -25.31 -3.01 -35.07
N MET A 519 -26.65 -2.90 -35.11
CA MET A 519 -27.48 -3.02 -33.90
C MET A 519 -27.32 -4.40 -33.25
N TYR A 520 -27.31 -5.47 -34.03
CA TYR A 520 -27.07 -6.82 -33.48
C TYR A 520 -25.72 -6.92 -32.81
N VAL A 521 -24.65 -6.49 -33.48
CA VAL A 521 -23.27 -6.58 -32.95
C VAL A 521 -23.13 -5.75 -31.70
N THR A 522 -23.63 -4.50 -31.68
CA THR A 522 -23.54 -3.66 -30.46
C THR A 522 -24.38 -4.22 -29.31
N SER A 523 -25.39 -5.05 -29.59
CA SER A 523 -26.21 -5.72 -28.58
C SER A 523 -25.54 -6.95 -27.97
N LEU A 524 -24.41 -7.42 -28.50
CA LEU A 524 -23.56 -8.43 -27.85
C LEU A 524 -22.72 -7.83 -26.74
N PHE A 525 -22.51 -6.53 -26.75
CA PHE A 525 -21.74 -5.81 -25.75
C PHE A 525 -22.65 -5.26 -24.65
N ILE A 526 -22.43 -5.69 -23.45
CA ILE A 526 -23.13 -5.23 -22.25
C ILE A 526 -22.37 -4.03 -21.67
N ASP A 527 -23.10 -2.96 -21.36
CA ASP A 527 -22.58 -1.82 -20.61
C ASP A 527 -22.56 -2.17 -19.12
N VAL A 528 -21.37 -2.29 -18.55
CA VAL A 528 -21.15 -2.65 -17.14
C VAL A 528 -21.78 -1.61 -16.21
N SER A 529 -21.55 -0.33 -16.50
CA SER A 529 -22.07 0.79 -15.70
C SER A 529 -23.60 0.86 -15.75
N SER A 530 -24.18 0.86 -16.96
CA SER A 530 -25.65 0.92 -17.14
C SER A 530 -26.36 -0.33 -16.60
N SER A 531 -25.66 -1.45 -16.47
CA SER A 531 -26.17 -2.68 -15.86
C SER A 531 -26.03 -2.68 -14.33
N GLY A 532 -25.43 -1.66 -13.73
CA GLY A 532 -25.18 -1.58 -12.27
C GLY A 532 -24.34 -2.75 -11.76
N LEU A 533 -23.28 -3.10 -12.50
CA LEU A 533 -22.32 -4.11 -12.12
C LEU A 533 -21.12 -3.43 -11.46
N VAL A 534 -20.74 -3.93 -10.29
CA VAL A 534 -19.51 -3.55 -9.56
C VAL A 534 -18.37 -4.51 -9.86
N ASP A 535 -18.71 -5.74 -10.25
CA ASP A 535 -17.80 -6.81 -10.66
C ASP A 535 -18.30 -7.43 -11.96
N TYR A 536 -17.42 -8.15 -12.67
CA TYR A 536 -17.86 -9.06 -13.70
C TYR A 536 -18.67 -10.21 -13.09
N PRO A 537 -19.69 -10.74 -13.79
CA PRO A 537 -20.50 -11.83 -13.24
C PRO A 537 -19.73 -13.14 -13.22
N PHE A 538 -19.61 -13.74 -12.06
CA PHE A 538 -19.03 -15.07 -11.87
C PHE A 538 -20.06 -16.08 -11.38
N PRO A 539 -19.86 -17.39 -11.63
CA PRO A 539 -20.75 -18.44 -11.14
C PRO A 539 -20.82 -18.44 -9.62
N VAL A 540 -22.03 -18.45 -9.06
CA VAL A 540 -22.27 -18.53 -7.61
C VAL A 540 -23.17 -19.74 -7.35
N THR A 541 -22.73 -20.65 -6.50
CA THR A 541 -23.52 -21.82 -6.08
C THR A 541 -24.50 -21.48 -4.97
N GLY A 542 -25.57 -22.26 -4.84
CA GLY A 542 -26.51 -22.25 -3.71
C GLY A 542 -27.83 -21.55 -3.98
N LYS A 543 -27.89 -20.50 -4.80
CA LYS A 543 -29.12 -19.76 -5.06
C LYS A 543 -29.24 -19.36 -6.53
N ARG A 544 -30.39 -19.66 -7.15
CA ARG A 544 -30.69 -19.12 -8.45
C ARG A 544 -30.99 -17.64 -8.39
N THR A 545 -30.33 -16.86 -9.26
CA THR A 545 -30.50 -15.40 -9.39
C THR A 545 -30.72 -15.01 -10.85
N GLU A 546 -31.45 -13.93 -11.08
CA GLU A 546 -31.61 -13.32 -12.40
C GLU A 546 -31.25 -11.84 -12.33
N LYS A 547 -30.47 -11.35 -13.30
CA LYS A 547 -30.13 -9.94 -13.44
C LYS A 547 -30.33 -9.49 -14.89
N VAL A 548 -31.06 -8.40 -15.07
CA VAL A 548 -31.20 -7.77 -16.39
C VAL A 548 -29.95 -6.95 -16.68
N LEU A 549 -29.35 -7.20 -17.82
CA LEU A 549 -28.16 -6.50 -18.30
C LEU A 549 -28.54 -5.61 -19.49
N THR A 550 -28.02 -4.39 -19.48
CA THR A 550 -28.22 -3.39 -20.53
C THR A 550 -27.11 -3.48 -21.56
N THR A 551 -27.48 -3.63 -22.84
CA THR A 551 -26.51 -3.67 -23.94
C THR A 551 -26.22 -2.25 -24.48
N PHE A 552 -25.12 -2.08 -25.22
CA PHE A 552 -24.89 -0.87 -26.02
C PHE A 552 -25.81 -0.78 -27.26
N GLY A 553 -26.45 -1.87 -27.67
CA GLY A 553 -27.41 -1.87 -28.74
C GLY A 553 -28.70 -1.14 -28.36
N THR A 554 -29.22 -0.33 -29.28
CA THR A 554 -30.47 0.41 -29.07
C THR A 554 -31.45 0.15 -30.20
N LYS A 555 -32.73 0.07 -29.87
CA LYS A 555 -33.84 0.03 -30.86
C LYS A 555 -34.77 1.23 -30.67
N THR A 556 -35.47 1.59 -31.74
CA THR A 556 -36.47 2.67 -31.68
C THR A 556 -37.85 2.10 -31.45
N VAL A 557 -38.45 2.41 -30.30
CA VAL A 557 -39.83 2.00 -29.94
C VAL A 557 -40.63 3.28 -29.75
N ASN A 558 -41.72 3.41 -30.52
CA ASN A 558 -42.60 4.59 -30.45
C ASN A 558 -41.84 5.94 -30.60
N GLY A 559 -40.80 5.97 -31.45
CA GLY A 559 -40.00 7.17 -31.70
C GLY A 559 -38.96 7.47 -30.62
N LYS A 560 -38.81 6.64 -29.60
CA LYS A 560 -37.78 6.75 -28.55
C LYS A 560 -36.73 5.65 -28.69
N LYS A 561 -35.47 6.00 -28.46
CA LYS A 561 -34.39 5.01 -28.36
C LYS A 561 -34.45 4.30 -27.02
N GLU A 562 -34.53 2.97 -27.06
CA GLU A 562 -34.48 2.11 -25.88
C GLU A 562 -33.33 1.12 -26.03
N SER A 563 -32.58 0.89 -24.94
CA SER A 563 -31.51 -0.12 -24.93
C SER A 563 -32.08 -1.53 -25.02
N ILE A 564 -31.42 -2.37 -25.80
CA ILE A 564 -31.71 -3.80 -25.84
C ILE A 564 -31.14 -4.42 -24.55
N THR A 565 -31.86 -5.35 -23.96
CA THR A 565 -31.50 -6.02 -22.72
C THR A 565 -31.44 -7.53 -22.88
N VAL A 566 -30.59 -8.16 -22.07
CA VAL A 566 -30.57 -9.63 -21.90
C VAL A 566 -30.63 -9.94 -20.39
N THR A 567 -31.11 -11.11 -20.04
CA THR A 567 -31.17 -11.55 -18.65
C THR A 567 -30.05 -12.57 -18.40
N LEU A 568 -29.15 -12.26 -17.48
CA LEU A 568 -28.20 -13.21 -16.95
C LEU A 568 -28.86 -14.02 -15.85
N ILE A 569 -28.78 -15.33 -15.94
CA ILE A 569 -29.31 -16.30 -14.99
C ILE A 569 -28.12 -17.05 -14.40
N ASN A 570 -27.98 -17.00 -13.09
CA ASN A 570 -27.09 -17.88 -12.35
C ASN A 570 -27.93 -18.96 -11.68
N GLU A 571 -27.74 -20.21 -12.07
CA GLU A 571 -28.47 -21.34 -11.50
C GLU A 571 -27.89 -21.76 -10.15
N ALA A 572 -28.65 -22.51 -9.35
CA ALA A 572 -28.23 -22.93 -8.03
C ALA A 572 -26.98 -23.85 -8.01
N ASP A 573 -26.72 -24.53 -9.13
CA ASP A 573 -25.53 -25.37 -9.31
C ASP A 573 -24.29 -24.57 -9.75
N GLY A 574 -24.40 -23.24 -9.90
CA GLY A 574 -23.34 -22.35 -10.36
C GLY A 574 -23.21 -22.29 -11.89
N SER A 575 -24.08 -22.93 -12.66
CA SER A 575 -24.11 -22.71 -14.11
C SER A 575 -24.71 -21.34 -14.45
N MET A 576 -24.20 -20.69 -15.48
CA MET A 576 -24.70 -19.41 -15.96
C MET A 576 -25.37 -19.55 -17.33
N LYS A 577 -26.44 -18.81 -17.55
CA LYS A 577 -27.17 -18.73 -18.80
C LYS A 577 -27.51 -17.29 -19.15
N LEU A 578 -27.69 -17.05 -20.45
CA LEU A 578 -28.31 -15.82 -20.93
C LEU A 578 -29.66 -16.11 -21.53
N ARG A 579 -30.64 -15.24 -21.28
CA ARG A 579 -31.97 -15.28 -21.84
C ARG A 579 -32.26 -13.99 -22.60
N ASP A 580 -32.67 -14.10 -23.85
CA ASP A 580 -33.13 -12.95 -24.65
C ASP A 580 -34.56 -12.54 -24.30
N ALA A 581 -35.04 -11.45 -24.92
CA ALA A 581 -36.41 -10.94 -24.72
C ALA A 581 -37.52 -11.90 -25.16
N LYS A 582 -37.22 -12.88 -26.01
CA LYS A 582 -38.17 -13.92 -26.47
C LYS A 582 -38.16 -15.16 -25.58
N GLY A 583 -37.27 -15.22 -24.58
CA GLY A 583 -37.15 -16.36 -23.68
C GLY A 583 -36.23 -17.48 -24.22
N ASN A 584 -35.46 -17.26 -25.30
CA ASN A 584 -34.43 -18.22 -25.69
C ASN A 584 -33.27 -18.15 -24.70
N GLU A 585 -32.84 -19.32 -24.23
CA GLU A 585 -31.72 -19.45 -23.31
C GLU A 585 -30.51 -20.07 -24.01
N VAL A 586 -29.32 -19.59 -23.67
CA VAL A 586 -28.02 -20.15 -24.07
C VAL A 586 -27.14 -20.28 -22.83
N ASN A 587 -26.26 -21.28 -22.79
CA ASN A 587 -25.38 -21.49 -21.65
C ASN A 587 -24.09 -20.68 -21.83
N VAL A 588 -23.58 -20.14 -20.72
CA VAL A 588 -22.21 -19.65 -20.63
C VAL A 588 -21.29 -20.84 -20.36
N THR A 589 -20.35 -21.08 -21.25
CA THR A 589 -19.54 -22.31 -21.25
C THR A 589 -18.22 -22.17 -20.46
N SER A 590 -17.75 -20.93 -20.24
CA SER A 590 -16.52 -20.67 -19.50
C SER A 590 -16.81 -20.35 -18.03
N TYR A 591 -16.09 -21.02 -17.11
CA TYR A 591 -16.17 -20.71 -15.68
C TYR A 591 -15.45 -19.40 -15.37
N PHE A 592 -14.27 -19.20 -15.95
CA PHE A 592 -13.51 -17.96 -15.89
C PHE A 592 -13.47 -17.32 -17.28
N PRO A 593 -13.87 -16.05 -17.44
CA PRO A 593 -13.91 -15.38 -18.74
C PRO A 593 -12.51 -14.96 -19.22
N TYR A 594 -12.44 -14.52 -20.47
CA TYR A 594 -11.30 -13.78 -20.98
C TYR A 594 -11.42 -12.31 -20.56
N ILE A 595 -10.50 -11.81 -19.76
CA ILE A 595 -10.54 -10.45 -19.21
C ILE A 595 -9.44 -9.62 -19.85
N TYR A 596 -9.79 -8.41 -20.29
CA TYR A 596 -8.93 -7.42 -20.95
C TYR A 596 -8.91 -6.12 -20.15
N ALA A 597 -8.01 -5.20 -20.51
CA ALA A 597 -7.92 -3.90 -19.86
C ALA A 597 -9.23 -3.09 -19.90
N ASP A 598 -10.04 -3.25 -20.95
CA ASP A 598 -11.26 -2.50 -21.19
C ASP A 598 -12.57 -3.30 -21.01
N GLY A 599 -12.51 -4.62 -20.80
CA GLY A 599 -13.71 -5.44 -20.68
C GLY A 599 -13.46 -6.92 -20.49
N ALA A 600 -14.54 -7.72 -20.54
CA ALA A 600 -14.47 -9.17 -20.41
C ALA A 600 -15.26 -9.86 -21.53
N ALA A 601 -14.78 -11.04 -21.96
CA ALA A 601 -15.47 -11.88 -22.95
C ALA A 601 -15.85 -13.22 -22.32
N TYR A 602 -17.14 -13.57 -22.43
CA TYR A 602 -17.69 -14.86 -22.03
C TYR A 602 -18.10 -15.64 -23.29
N VAL A 603 -17.86 -16.93 -23.28
CA VAL A 603 -18.25 -17.82 -24.40
C VAL A 603 -19.62 -18.42 -24.12
N ILE A 604 -20.52 -18.39 -25.12
CA ILE A 604 -21.86 -18.97 -25.06
C ILE A 604 -22.04 -20.04 -26.13
N ASP A 605 -22.83 -21.08 -25.83
CA ASP A 605 -23.05 -22.23 -26.70
C ASP A 605 -24.16 -22.03 -27.75
N GLY A 606 -24.73 -20.84 -27.81
CA GLY A 606 -25.82 -20.52 -28.73
C GLY A 606 -25.82 -19.07 -29.20
N VAL A 607 -26.71 -18.74 -30.12
CA VAL A 607 -26.91 -17.40 -30.66
C VAL A 607 -28.22 -16.82 -30.12
N LEU A 608 -28.20 -15.60 -29.57
CA LEU A 608 -29.38 -14.91 -29.04
C LEU A 608 -30.15 -14.16 -30.12
N ASP A 609 -31.48 -14.00 -29.95
CA ASP A 609 -32.32 -13.14 -30.78
C ASP A 609 -32.37 -11.72 -30.18
N LEU A 610 -31.50 -10.83 -30.67
CA LEU A 610 -31.29 -9.50 -30.11
C LEU A 610 -32.02 -8.37 -30.85
N LEU A 611 -32.64 -8.67 -32.00
CA LEU A 611 -33.27 -7.64 -32.84
C LEU A 611 -34.78 -7.49 -32.67
N ASN A 612 -35.42 -8.42 -32.02
CA ASN A 612 -36.90 -8.49 -31.99
C ASN A 612 -37.48 -8.24 -30.60
#